data_82bc4a66eb519446750dfccb987cb696
#
_entry.id   82bc4a66eb519446750dfccb987cb696
#
_cell.length_a   1.000
_cell.length_b   1.000
_cell.length_c   1.000
_cell.angle_alpha   90.00
_cell.angle_beta   90.00
_cell.angle_gamma   90.00
#
_symmetry.space_group_name_H-M   'P 1'
#
loop_
_entity.id
_entity.type
_entity.pdbx_description
1 polymer ?
#
loop_
_entity_poly.entity_id
_entity_poly.type
_entity_poly.pdbx_seq_one_letter_code
_entity_poly.pdbx_strand_id
1 'polypeptide(L)'
;MLLDLVKTFQFPTEGDYGVSYKVAYMPDDNGVPKHTCFQVNGTEDSPVTIQSLLPDISKFKYAGQELCPVEEIYNSEHCEKWEYTITEGSKVNKYIMWLLRKDNVVVPVRYHMKGYDSLLGSHYDKYDLIYENYSAEPINPINFEIGENLTCRAFPGPGVEFISLHNPAKEFVDGEDKHVQDAFHNFKNTHNKNYSNDIEHLKRMNIFRHNYRFINSKNRAGLSFKLAVNHLADFTDDELWTMRGRLPTTEYNGGEAFDVELYDRDVPESLDWRLYGAVTPVKDQAICGSCWSFGTTGTIEGAYFLKTKKLVRLSQQQLIDCSWNFQNNGCDGGEDYRAYRYIKDVGGLATEDDYGSYIGQVC
;
A
#
# COMPACT_ATOMS: atom_id res chain seq x y z
N MET A 1 25.42 -6.88 0.88
CA MET A 1 24.08 -7.39 1.19
C MET A 1 23.43 -7.73 -0.15
N LEU A 2 23.52 -9.01 -0.56
CA LEU A 2 22.93 -9.51 -1.79
C LEU A 2 21.41 -9.47 -1.58
N LEU A 3 20.74 -8.59 -2.29
CA LEU A 3 19.30 -8.65 -2.46
C LEU A 3 18.98 -9.94 -3.21
N ASP A 4 18.54 -10.95 -2.49
CA ASP A 4 18.21 -12.25 -3.05
C ASP A 4 17.00 -12.11 -3.95
N LEU A 5 17.27 -12.18 -5.25
CA LEU A 5 16.25 -12.16 -6.29
C LEU A 5 15.38 -13.41 -6.14
N VAL A 6 14.10 -13.21 -5.79
CA VAL A 6 13.10 -14.25 -5.95
C VAL A 6 12.87 -14.45 -7.44
N LYS A 7 13.19 -15.65 -7.96
CA LYS A 7 12.87 -16.02 -9.34
C LYS A 7 11.48 -16.68 -9.36
N THR A 8 10.62 -16.22 -10.25
CA THR A 8 9.33 -16.85 -10.50
C THR A 8 9.31 -17.40 -11.90
N PHE A 9 8.93 -18.68 -12.05
CA PHE A 9 8.75 -19.38 -13.30
C PHE A 9 7.29 -19.74 -13.45
N GLN A 10 6.72 -19.57 -14.64
CA GLN A 10 5.33 -19.90 -14.96
C GLN A 10 5.29 -20.84 -16.14
N PHE A 11 4.74 -22.03 -15.93
CA PHE A 11 4.59 -23.08 -16.94
C PHE A 11 3.11 -23.38 -17.16
N PRO A 12 2.48 -22.74 -18.14
CA PRO A 12 1.02 -22.88 -18.35
C PRO A 12 0.63 -24.28 -18.86
N THR A 13 1.57 -25.04 -19.39
CA THR A 13 1.34 -26.38 -19.94
C THR A 13 1.62 -27.51 -18.96
N GLU A 14 2.10 -27.21 -17.75
CA GLU A 14 2.30 -28.20 -16.70
C GLU A 14 1.04 -28.39 -15.87
N GLY A 15 0.63 -29.65 -15.65
CA GLY A 15 -0.60 -29.99 -14.94
C GLY A 15 -1.86 -29.57 -15.72
N ASP A 16 -3.00 -29.60 -15.05
CA ASP A 16 -4.29 -29.31 -15.70
C ASP A 16 -4.52 -27.81 -15.92
N TYR A 17 -3.99 -26.96 -15.05
CA TYR A 17 -4.22 -25.51 -15.06
C TYR A 17 -2.92 -24.67 -14.94
N GLY A 18 -1.77 -25.28 -15.30
CA GLY A 18 -0.48 -24.64 -15.21
C GLY A 18 0.12 -24.67 -13.81
N VAL A 19 1.43 -24.41 -13.73
CA VAL A 19 2.21 -24.40 -12.47
C VAL A 19 3.10 -23.17 -12.39
N SER A 20 3.17 -22.57 -11.23
CA SER A 20 4.12 -21.50 -10.91
C SER A 20 5.13 -21.97 -9.87
N TYR A 21 6.41 -21.76 -10.16
CA TYR A 21 7.50 -22.05 -9.24
C TYR A 21 8.13 -20.75 -8.74
N LYS A 22 8.45 -20.72 -7.44
CA LYS A 22 9.21 -19.62 -6.83
C LYS A 22 10.48 -20.18 -6.22
N VAL A 23 11.62 -19.64 -6.65
CA VAL A 23 12.93 -19.98 -6.11
C VAL A 23 13.47 -18.77 -5.36
N ALA A 24 13.76 -18.95 -4.09
CA ALA A 24 14.27 -17.90 -3.21
C ALA A 24 15.35 -18.46 -2.28
N TYR A 25 16.23 -17.59 -1.78
CA TYR A 25 17.11 -17.93 -0.68
C TYR A 25 16.30 -17.88 0.63
N MET A 26 16.26 -19.00 1.32
CA MET A 26 15.60 -19.11 2.62
C MET A 26 16.60 -19.74 3.62
N PRO A 27 16.62 -19.29 4.88
CA PRO A 27 17.43 -19.97 5.90
C PRO A 27 16.93 -21.41 6.10
N ASP A 28 17.86 -22.35 6.18
CA ASP A 28 17.57 -23.70 6.62
C ASP A 28 17.41 -23.78 8.16
N ASP A 29 17.20 -24.97 8.70
CA ASP A 29 17.00 -25.19 10.15
C ASP A 29 18.21 -24.73 11.00
N ASN A 30 19.35 -24.51 10.38
CA ASN A 30 20.58 -24.01 11.01
C ASN A 30 20.82 -22.52 10.75
N GLY A 31 19.87 -21.83 10.09
CA GLY A 31 19.98 -20.43 9.73
C GLY A 31 20.88 -20.14 8.51
N VAL A 32 21.32 -21.17 7.78
CA VAL A 32 22.16 -21.01 6.59
C VAL A 32 21.27 -20.74 5.35
N PRO A 33 21.53 -19.65 4.60
CA PRO A 33 20.77 -19.37 3.38
C PRO A 33 20.94 -20.50 2.35
N LYS A 34 19.80 -21.04 1.91
CA LYS A 34 19.75 -22.10 0.90
C LYS A 34 18.70 -21.78 -0.15
N HIS A 35 18.98 -22.09 -1.41
CA HIS A 35 17.99 -22.06 -2.48
C HIS A 35 16.84 -23.01 -2.13
N THR A 36 15.65 -22.48 -2.02
CA THR A 36 14.43 -23.24 -1.73
C THR A 36 13.45 -23.01 -2.86
N CYS A 37 12.86 -24.09 -3.36
CA CYS A 37 11.84 -24.04 -4.41
C CYS A 37 10.46 -24.31 -3.81
N PHE A 38 9.48 -23.49 -4.21
CA PHE A 38 8.07 -23.63 -3.90
C PHE A 38 7.25 -23.75 -5.19
N GLN A 39 6.21 -24.58 -5.15
CA GLN A 39 5.29 -24.82 -6.24
C GLN A 39 3.88 -24.38 -5.87
N VAL A 40 3.20 -23.73 -6.81
CA VAL A 40 1.79 -23.38 -6.73
C VAL A 40 1.12 -23.84 -8.02
N ASN A 41 0.14 -24.72 -7.89
CA ASN A 41 -0.64 -25.21 -9.01
C ASN A 41 -1.77 -24.25 -9.35
N GLY A 42 -2.04 -24.06 -10.63
CA GLY A 42 -3.21 -23.37 -11.12
C GLY A 42 -4.50 -24.11 -10.74
N THR A 43 -5.62 -23.41 -10.81
CA THR A 43 -6.97 -23.95 -10.64
C THR A 43 -7.83 -23.57 -11.83
N GLU A 44 -9.00 -24.18 -11.98
CA GLU A 44 -9.97 -23.85 -13.05
C GLU A 44 -10.32 -22.35 -13.03
N ASP A 45 -10.55 -21.79 -11.84
CA ASP A 45 -10.89 -20.36 -11.66
C ASP A 45 -9.68 -19.42 -11.75
N SER A 46 -8.48 -19.94 -11.57
CA SER A 46 -7.22 -19.16 -11.57
C SER A 46 -6.08 -19.95 -12.21
N PRO A 47 -6.11 -20.15 -13.53
CA PRO A 47 -5.04 -20.88 -14.23
C PRO A 47 -3.74 -20.04 -14.22
N VAL A 48 -2.61 -20.73 -14.19
CA VAL A 48 -1.30 -20.11 -14.41
C VAL A 48 -1.10 -19.90 -15.91
N THR A 49 -1.02 -18.65 -16.32
CA THR A 49 -0.85 -18.25 -17.73
C THR A 49 0.42 -17.43 -17.92
N ILE A 50 0.96 -17.45 -19.15
CA ILE A 50 2.06 -16.55 -19.51
C ILE A 50 1.52 -15.12 -19.56
N GLN A 51 2.23 -14.21 -18.89
CA GLN A 51 1.92 -12.80 -18.89
C GLN A 51 2.58 -12.11 -20.09
N SER A 52 1.78 -11.47 -20.94
CA SER A 52 2.30 -10.57 -21.96
C SER A 52 2.88 -9.30 -21.31
N LEU A 53 4.04 -8.86 -21.83
CA LEU A 53 4.63 -7.56 -21.46
C LEU A 53 4.16 -6.42 -22.36
N LEU A 54 3.58 -6.77 -23.52
CA LEU A 54 3.08 -5.82 -24.50
C LEU A 54 1.56 -5.97 -24.65
N PRO A 55 0.84 -4.85 -24.84
CA PRO A 55 -0.59 -4.91 -25.14
C PRO A 55 -0.85 -5.54 -26.51
N ASP A 56 -2.08 -6.00 -26.75
CA ASP A 56 -2.53 -6.41 -28.07
C ASP A 56 -2.60 -5.21 -29.00
N ILE A 57 -1.52 -4.99 -29.74
CA ILE A 57 -1.38 -3.86 -30.66
C ILE A 57 -2.27 -3.97 -31.92
N SER A 58 -2.90 -5.10 -32.17
CA SER A 58 -3.80 -5.29 -33.32
C SER A 58 -5.00 -4.31 -33.28
N LYS A 59 -5.35 -3.82 -32.11
CA LYS A 59 -6.43 -2.84 -31.90
C LYS A 59 -6.00 -1.39 -32.10
N PHE A 60 -4.69 -1.12 -32.18
CA PHE A 60 -4.15 0.22 -32.29
C PHE A 60 -4.12 0.71 -33.73
N LYS A 61 -4.25 2.02 -33.88
CA LYS A 61 -4.12 2.70 -35.18
C LYS A 61 -2.90 3.59 -35.15
N TYR A 62 -2.16 3.59 -36.26
CA TYR A 62 -1.02 4.50 -36.42
C TYR A 62 -1.49 5.96 -36.41
N ALA A 63 -0.88 6.78 -35.57
CA ALA A 63 -1.22 8.18 -35.35
C ALA A 63 -0.13 9.17 -35.81
N GLY A 64 1.00 8.67 -36.31
CA GLY A 64 2.11 9.50 -36.80
C GLY A 64 3.44 9.19 -36.12
N GLN A 65 4.41 10.08 -36.33
CA GLN A 65 5.71 10.04 -35.68
C GLN A 65 5.92 11.31 -34.84
N GLU A 66 6.53 11.14 -33.68
CA GLU A 66 6.93 12.26 -32.80
C GLU A 66 8.23 11.90 -32.08
N LEU A 67 8.86 12.86 -31.40
CA LEU A 67 10.01 12.58 -30.54
C LEU A 67 9.62 11.53 -29.49
N CYS A 68 10.51 10.59 -29.24
CA CYS A 68 10.27 9.53 -28.26
C CYS A 68 10.02 10.15 -26.87
N PRO A 69 8.95 9.74 -26.16
CA PRO A 69 8.52 10.41 -24.91
C PRO A 69 9.38 10.05 -23.69
N VAL A 70 10.47 9.32 -23.85
CA VAL A 70 11.45 8.97 -22.79
C VAL A 70 12.81 9.49 -23.24
N GLU A 71 13.01 10.80 -23.07
CA GLU A 71 14.18 11.52 -23.58
C GLU A 71 15.50 11.02 -22.95
N GLU A 72 15.47 10.63 -21.69
CA GLU A 72 16.63 10.12 -20.96
C GLU A 72 17.23 8.83 -21.56
N ILE A 73 16.39 8.01 -22.21
CA ILE A 73 16.79 6.72 -22.77
C ILE A 73 16.96 6.80 -24.30
N TYR A 74 16.09 7.56 -24.97
CA TYR A 74 15.96 7.57 -26.43
C TYR A 74 16.25 8.95 -27.05
N ASN A 75 17.21 9.65 -26.52
CA ASN A 75 17.63 11.01 -26.85
C ASN A 75 17.51 11.36 -28.36
N SER A 76 16.61 12.28 -28.69
CA SER A 76 16.37 12.79 -30.06
C SER A 76 15.89 11.78 -31.10
N GLU A 77 15.56 10.55 -30.72
CA GLU A 77 14.98 9.56 -31.62
C GLU A 77 13.49 9.85 -31.89
N HIS A 78 13.01 9.45 -33.07
CA HIS A 78 11.60 9.57 -33.44
C HIS A 78 10.89 8.23 -33.31
N CYS A 79 9.80 8.21 -32.55
CA CYS A 79 8.97 7.04 -32.31
C CYS A 79 7.71 7.08 -33.17
N GLU A 80 7.29 5.92 -33.65
CA GLU A 80 5.94 5.69 -34.17
C GLU A 80 4.95 5.74 -33.01
N LYS A 81 3.91 6.56 -33.15
CA LYS A 81 2.83 6.67 -32.19
C LYS A 81 1.62 5.87 -32.67
N TRP A 82 1.12 5.00 -31.81
CA TRP A 82 -0.04 4.16 -32.06
C TRP A 82 -1.09 4.41 -30.98
N GLU A 83 -2.34 4.61 -31.36
CA GLU A 83 -3.42 4.98 -30.45
C GLU A 83 -4.59 4.00 -30.54
N TYR A 84 -5.19 3.73 -29.40
CA TYR A 84 -6.42 2.96 -29.27
C TYR A 84 -7.34 3.63 -28.25
N THR A 85 -8.63 3.71 -28.56
CA THR A 85 -9.64 4.24 -27.65
C THR A 85 -10.79 3.26 -27.54
N ILE A 86 -11.18 2.92 -26.33
CA ILE A 86 -12.37 2.10 -26.06
C ILE A 86 -13.31 2.85 -25.13
N THR A 87 -14.62 2.69 -25.36
CA THR A 87 -15.67 3.21 -24.50
C THR A 87 -16.47 2.05 -23.93
N GLU A 88 -16.54 1.99 -22.61
CA GLU A 88 -17.27 0.97 -21.86
C GLU A 88 -18.19 1.65 -20.84
N GLY A 89 -19.49 1.73 -21.14
CA GLY A 89 -20.44 2.48 -20.34
C GLY A 89 -20.08 3.96 -20.27
N SER A 90 -19.87 4.49 -19.07
CA SER A 90 -19.44 5.87 -18.82
C SER A 90 -17.94 6.11 -18.99
N LYS A 91 -17.13 5.05 -19.15
CA LYS A 91 -15.68 5.12 -19.19
C LYS A 91 -15.15 5.20 -20.62
N VAL A 92 -14.22 6.13 -20.84
CA VAL A 92 -13.47 6.28 -22.09
C VAL A 92 -11.99 6.10 -21.78
N ASN A 93 -11.40 5.00 -22.26
CA ASN A 93 -10.00 4.68 -22.03
C ASN A 93 -9.20 4.96 -23.32
N LYS A 94 -8.21 5.83 -23.21
CA LYS A 94 -7.27 6.15 -24.29
C LYS A 94 -5.94 5.50 -24.00
N TYR A 95 -5.49 4.70 -24.95
CA TYR A 95 -4.21 4.00 -24.88
C TYR A 95 -3.29 4.54 -25.97
N ILE A 96 -2.02 4.74 -25.65
CA ILE A 96 -0.99 5.17 -26.57
C ILE A 96 0.22 4.26 -26.40
N MET A 97 0.73 3.75 -27.53
CA MET A 97 1.96 2.97 -27.57
C MET A 97 2.98 3.68 -28.46
N TRP A 98 4.18 3.89 -27.95
CA TRP A 98 5.30 4.41 -28.73
C TRP A 98 6.28 3.28 -29.04
N LEU A 99 6.61 3.16 -30.31
CA LEU A 99 7.50 2.15 -30.84
C LEU A 99 8.66 2.82 -31.60
N LEU A 100 9.87 2.41 -31.32
CA LEU A 100 11.05 2.86 -32.06
C LEU A 100 11.44 1.79 -33.06
N ARG A 101 11.52 2.16 -34.34
CA ARG A 101 11.94 1.25 -35.39
C ARG A 101 13.43 1.46 -35.66
N LYS A 102 14.23 0.45 -35.38
CA LYS A 102 15.67 0.40 -35.68
C LYS A 102 15.93 -0.76 -36.64
N ASP A 103 16.32 -0.46 -37.85
CA ASP A 103 16.53 -1.45 -38.90
C ASP A 103 15.31 -2.39 -39.09
N ASN A 104 15.47 -3.65 -38.77
CA ASN A 104 14.40 -4.66 -38.81
C ASN A 104 13.77 -4.99 -37.45
N VAL A 105 14.14 -4.26 -36.39
CA VAL A 105 13.65 -4.51 -35.03
C VAL A 105 12.71 -3.38 -34.61
N VAL A 106 11.58 -3.74 -34.02
CA VAL A 106 10.63 -2.82 -33.41
C VAL A 106 10.83 -2.87 -31.90
N VAL A 107 11.27 -1.76 -31.32
CA VAL A 107 11.55 -1.63 -29.88
C VAL A 107 10.37 -0.92 -29.22
N PRO A 108 9.70 -1.55 -28.24
CA PRO A 108 8.70 -0.87 -27.42
C PRO A 108 9.38 0.18 -26.55
N VAL A 109 8.80 1.38 -26.48
CA VAL A 109 9.36 2.51 -25.73
C VAL A 109 8.51 2.84 -24.54
N ARG A 110 7.23 3.11 -24.75
CA ARG A 110 6.29 3.49 -23.69
C ARG A 110 4.88 3.06 -24.05
N TYR A 111 4.16 2.59 -23.06
CA TYR A 111 2.73 2.35 -23.12
C TYR A 111 2.03 3.21 -22.08
N HIS A 112 1.07 4.01 -22.51
CA HIS A 112 0.36 4.97 -21.69
C HIS A 112 -1.15 4.72 -21.75
N MET A 113 -1.79 4.77 -20.60
CA MET A 113 -3.25 4.74 -20.48
C MET A 113 -3.74 5.96 -19.73
N LYS A 114 -4.84 6.54 -20.22
CA LYS A 114 -5.58 7.61 -19.54
C LYS A 114 -7.06 7.35 -19.65
N GLY A 115 -7.69 7.06 -18.51
CA GLY A 115 -9.12 6.78 -18.40
C GLY A 115 -9.89 7.99 -17.92
N TYR A 116 -11.02 8.27 -18.57
CA TYR A 116 -11.99 9.30 -18.18
C TYR A 116 -13.33 8.63 -17.91
N ASP A 117 -14.01 9.04 -16.84
CA ASP A 117 -15.37 8.60 -16.51
C ASP A 117 -16.33 9.78 -16.60
N SER A 118 -17.29 9.71 -17.55
CA SER A 118 -18.27 10.79 -17.77
C SER A 118 -19.28 10.91 -16.64
N LEU A 119 -19.53 9.82 -15.89
CA LEU A 119 -20.41 9.85 -14.72
C LEU A 119 -19.76 10.59 -13.54
N LEU A 120 -18.45 10.45 -13.38
CA LEU A 120 -17.67 11.18 -12.37
C LEU A 120 -17.24 12.58 -12.85
N GLY A 121 -17.32 12.85 -14.15
CA GLY A 121 -16.86 14.10 -14.77
C GLY A 121 -15.33 14.29 -14.68
N SER A 122 -14.56 13.24 -14.46
CA SER A 122 -13.13 13.32 -14.21
C SER A 122 -12.34 12.13 -14.77
N HIS A 123 -11.01 12.27 -14.79
CA HIS A 123 -10.12 11.14 -15.03
C HIS A 123 -10.12 10.23 -13.81
N TYR A 124 -10.32 8.93 -14.04
CA TYR A 124 -10.38 7.95 -12.97
C TYR A 124 -9.13 7.08 -12.87
N ASP A 125 -8.33 7.01 -13.93
CA ASP A 125 -7.13 6.20 -13.96
C ASP A 125 -6.08 6.75 -14.93
N LYS A 126 -4.82 6.51 -14.61
CA LYS A 126 -3.68 6.83 -15.49
C LYS A 126 -2.50 5.95 -15.09
N TYR A 127 -1.86 5.31 -16.06
CA TYR A 127 -0.61 4.62 -15.85
C TYR A 127 0.31 4.68 -17.06
N ASP A 128 1.59 4.48 -16.79
CA ASP A 128 2.67 4.44 -17.77
C ASP A 128 3.53 3.21 -17.55
N LEU A 129 3.81 2.46 -18.61
CA LEU A 129 4.82 1.42 -18.64
C LEU A 129 5.96 1.88 -19.54
N ILE A 130 7.17 1.97 -19.02
CA ILE A 130 8.38 2.33 -19.75
C ILE A 130 9.16 1.04 -19.96
N TYR A 131 9.57 0.78 -21.21
CA TYR A 131 10.32 -0.40 -21.57
C TYR A 131 11.80 -0.05 -21.69
N GLU A 132 12.60 -0.65 -20.83
CA GLU A 132 14.05 -0.45 -20.77
C GLU A 132 14.77 -1.75 -21.15
N ASN A 133 15.92 -1.61 -21.80
CA ASN A 133 16.79 -2.75 -22.14
C ASN A 133 16.09 -3.86 -22.93
N TYR A 134 15.17 -3.49 -23.81
CA TYR A 134 14.48 -4.45 -24.66
C TYR A 134 15.49 -5.16 -25.58
N SER A 135 15.40 -6.49 -25.65
CA SER A 135 16.14 -7.32 -26.62
C SER A 135 15.17 -8.21 -27.36
N ALA A 136 15.34 -8.27 -28.69
CA ALA A 136 14.62 -9.21 -29.55
C ALA A 136 15.37 -10.56 -29.73
N GLU A 137 16.52 -10.71 -29.10
CA GLU A 137 17.29 -11.94 -29.16
C GLU A 137 16.55 -13.11 -28.48
N PRO A 138 16.65 -14.33 -29.04
CA PRO A 138 16.08 -15.50 -28.40
C PRO A 138 16.62 -15.69 -26.98
N ILE A 139 15.71 -15.86 -26.02
CA ILE A 139 16.11 -16.11 -24.63
C ILE A 139 16.70 -17.53 -24.54
N ASN A 140 17.90 -17.65 -23.92
CA ASN A 140 18.51 -18.94 -23.71
C ASN A 140 17.62 -19.82 -22.81
N PRO A 141 17.24 -21.05 -23.25
CA PRO A 141 16.39 -21.96 -22.49
C PRO A 141 16.84 -22.21 -21.05
N ILE A 142 18.15 -22.13 -20.75
CA ILE A 142 18.68 -22.27 -19.40
C ILE A 142 18.08 -21.26 -18.40
N ASN A 143 17.60 -20.11 -18.89
CA ASN A 143 16.95 -19.11 -18.04
C ASN A 143 15.57 -19.58 -17.52
N PHE A 144 15.00 -20.64 -18.10
CA PHE A 144 13.76 -21.26 -17.68
C PHE A 144 13.94 -22.54 -16.87
N GLU A 145 15.19 -22.90 -16.58
CA GLU A 145 15.50 -24.06 -15.73
C GLU A 145 15.46 -23.65 -14.24
N ILE A 146 14.70 -24.42 -13.47
CA ILE A 146 14.49 -24.15 -12.02
C ILE A 146 15.77 -24.41 -11.21
N GLY A 147 16.72 -25.11 -11.79
CA GLY A 147 18.02 -25.51 -11.18
C GLY A 147 18.06 -27.01 -10.92
N GLU A 148 19.21 -27.61 -11.27
CA GLU A 148 19.46 -29.03 -11.04
C GLU A 148 19.42 -29.31 -9.51
N ASN A 149 18.69 -30.35 -9.11
CA ASN A 149 18.58 -30.83 -7.71
C ASN A 149 17.70 -30.00 -6.76
N LEU A 150 16.86 -29.10 -7.23
CA LEU A 150 15.84 -28.46 -6.39
C LEU A 150 14.55 -29.30 -6.37
N THR A 151 14.20 -29.81 -5.21
CA THR A 151 12.87 -30.41 -4.98
C THR A 151 11.90 -29.31 -4.54
N CYS A 152 10.88 -29.05 -5.36
CA CYS A 152 9.89 -28.04 -5.05
C CYS A 152 8.81 -28.61 -4.13
N ARG A 153 8.52 -27.88 -3.06
CA ARG A 153 7.47 -28.20 -2.08
C ARG A 153 6.29 -27.23 -2.23
N ALA A 154 5.14 -27.59 -1.70
CA ALA A 154 3.98 -26.72 -1.72
C ALA A 154 4.31 -25.35 -1.09
N PHE A 155 3.86 -24.29 -1.73
CA PHE A 155 4.03 -22.93 -1.18
C PHE A 155 3.20 -22.78 0.09
N PRO A 156 3.79 -22.36 1.21
CA PRO A 156 3.08 -22.24 2.48
C PRO A 156 2.22 -20.98 2.59
N GLY A 157 2.24 -20.14 1.58
CA GLY A 157 1.50 -18.89 1.52
C GLY A 157 0.13 -19.04 0.85
N PRO A 158 -0.47 -17.89 0.48
CA PRO A 158 -1.75 -17.84 -0.21
C PRO A 158 -1.72 -18.58 -1.55
N GLY A 159 -2.88 -19.09 -1.98
CA GLY A 159 -3.04 -19.86 -3.21
C GLY A 159 -2.78 -19.09 -4.50
N VAL A 160 -3.05 -19.72 -5.64
CA VAL A 160 -2.78 -19.19 -6.98
C VAL A 160 -3.53 -17.88 -7.28
N GLU A 161 -4.68 -17.67 -6.69
CA GLU A 161 -5.47 -16.44 -6.79
C GLU A 161 -4.68 -15.20 -6.33
N PHE A 162 -3.74 -15.35 -5.40
CA PHE A 162 -2.85 -14.28 -4.95
C PHE A 162 -1.64 -14.06 -5.86
N ILE A 163 -1.29 -15.02 -6.71
CA ILE A 163 -0.20 -14.85 -7.66
C ILE A 163 -0.60 -13.83 -8.73
N SER A 164 -1.85 -13.85 -9.18
CA SER A 164 -2.38 -12.85 -10.10
C SER A 164 -2.39 -11.44 -9.51
N LEU A 165 -2.64 -11.31 -8.21
CA LEU A 165 -2.58 -10.05 -7.48
C LEU A 165 -1.16 -9.44 -7.41
N HIS A 166 -0.13 -10.28 -7.53
CA HIS A 166 1.26 -9.84 -7.47
C HIS A 166 1.84 -9.50 -8.85
N ASN A 167 1.10 -9.74 -9.93
CA ASN A 167 1.50 -9.40 -11.28
C ASN A 167 0.71 -8.20 -11.82
N PRO A 168 1.23 -6.95 -11.67
CA PRO A 168 0.53 -5.75 -12.13
C PRO A 168 0.41 -5.68 -13.65
N ALA A 169 1.25 -6.38 -14.40
CA ALA A 169 1.21 -6.36 -15.84
C ALA A 169 -0.12 -6.90 -16.39
N LYS A 170 -0.74 -7.87 -15.73
CA LYS A 170 -2.04 -8.41 -16.13
C LYS A 170 -3.12 -7.33 -16.14
N GLU A 171 -3.17 -6.50 -15.12
CA GLU A 171 -4.12 -5.39 -15.05
C GLU A 171 -3.79 -4.28 -16.06
N PHE A 172 -2.51 -3.92 -16.19
CA PHE A 172 -2.10 -2.79 -17.03
C PHE A 172 -2.04 -3.15 -18.53
N VAL A 173 -1.63 -4.36 -18.86
CA VAL A 173 -1.46 -4.80 -20.25
C VAL A 173 -2.74 -5.42 -20.80
N ASP A 174 -3.38 -6.30 -20.05
CA ASP A 174 -4.57 -7.05 -20.48
C ASP A 174 -5.88 -6.33 -20.14
N GLY A 175 -5.83 -5.33 -19.26
CA GLY A 175 -7.01 -4.55 -18.82
C GLY A 175 -7.93 -5.32 -17.89
N GLU A 176 -7.48 -6.44 -17.32
CA GLU A 176 -8.27 -7.24 -16.38
C GLU A 176 -8.27 -6.63 -14.98
N ASP A 177 -9.41 -6.10 -14.56
CA ASP A 177 -9.58 -5.54 -13.21
C ASP A 177 -10.54 -6.34 -12.30
N LYS A 178 -10.96 -7.53 -12.74
CA LYS A 178 -11.87 -8.39 -11.97
C LYS A 178 -11.40 -8.59 -10.53
N HIS A 179 -10.11 -8.83 -10.32
CA HIS A 179 -9.53 -8.99 -8.98
C HIS A 179 -9.70 -7.76 -8.08
N VAL A 180 -9.70 -6.55 -8.67
CA VAL A 180 -9.96 -5.30 -7.93
C VAL A 180 -11.43 -5.20 -7.56
N GLN A 181 -12.32 -5.59 -8.48
CA GLN A 181 -13.78 -5.61 -8.25
C GLN A 181 -14.14 -6.59 -7.14
N ASP A 182 -13.57 -7.81 -7.17
CA ASP A 182 -13.77 -8.84 -6.14
C ASP A 182 -13.21 -8.38 -4.78
N ALA A 183 -12.02 -7.78 -4.76
CA ALA A 183 -11.42 -7.21 -3.56
C ALA A 183 -12.28 -6.07 -2.98
N PHE A 184 -12.84 -5.20 -3.82
CA PHE A 184 -13.72 -4.12 -3.38
C PHE A 184 -15.05 -4.66 -2.83
N HIS A 185 -15.61 -5.70 -3.46
CA HIS A 185 -16.80 -6.36 -2.94
C HIS A 185 -16.56 -6.95 -1.53
N ASN A 186 -15.45 -7.65 -1.36
CA ASN A 186 -15.04 -8.20 -0.05
C ASN A 186 -14.81 -7.09 0.98
N PHE A 187 -14.16 -5.99 0.59
CA PHE A 187 -13.97 -4.81 1.44
C PHE A 187 -15.30 -4.24 1.92
N LYS A 188 -16.26 -4.06 1.03
CA LYS A 188 -17.60 -3.57 1.39
C LYS A 188 -18.27 -4.47 2.43
N ASN A 189 -18.22 -5.77 2.22
CA ASN A 189 -18.82 -6.74 3.14
C ASN A 189 -18.12 -6.74 4.51
N THR A 190 -16.78 -6.75 4.52
CA THR A 190 -15.99 -6.79 5.75
C THR A 190 -16.15 -5.53 6.60
N HIS A 191 -16.26 -4.37 5.96
CA HIS A 191 -16.32 -3.07 6.65
C HIS A 191 -17.73 -2.43 6.63
N ASN A 192 -18.79 -3.19 6.28
CA ASN A 192 -20.18 -2.75 6.24
C ASN A 192 -20.38 -1.45 5.44
N LYS A 193 -19.69 -1.33 4.29
CA LYS A 193 -19.75 -0.13 3.45
C LYS A 193 -21.00 -0.13 2.59
N ASN A 194 -21.80 0.92 2.73
CA ASN A 194 -22.97 1.20 1.91
C ASN A 194 -22.86 2.60 1.32
N TYR A 195 -23.14 2.75 0.04
CA TYR A 195 -23.04 4.02 -0.66
C TYR A 195 -24.42 4.45 -1.14
N SER A 196 -24.68 5.75 -1.13
CA SER A 196 -26.01 6.32 -1.35
C SER A 196 -26.52 6.17 -2.79
N ASN A 197 -25.63 6.08 -3.76
CA ASN A 197 -25.95 5.99 -5.19
C ASN A 197 -24.76 5.45 -5.98
N ASP A 198 -24.97 5.21 -7.30
CA ASP A 198 -23.98 4.65 -8.20
C ASP A 198 -22.76 5.58 -8.38
N ILE A 199 -22.92 6.90 -8.34
CA ILE A 199 -21.84 7.87 -8.47
C ILE A 199 -20.89 7.73 -7.28
N GLU A 200 -21.44 7.71 -6.08
CA GLU A 200 -20.65 7.51 -4.86
C GLU A 200 -19.98 6.14 -4.86
N HIS A 201 -20.69 5.08 -5.26
CA HIS A 201 -20.14 3.75 -5.39
C HIS A 201 -18.93 3.73 -6.33
N LEU A 202 -19.03 4.32 -7.52
CA LEU A 202 -17.92 4.39 -8.49
C LEU A 202 -16.75 5.22 -7.98
N LYS A 203 -17.02 6.35 -7.32
CA LYS A 203 -16.00 7.19 -6.69
C LYS A 203 -15.22 6.39 -5.66
N ARG A 204 -15.91 5.69 -4.75
CA ARG A 204 -15.29 4.87 -3.70
C ARG A 204 -14.49 3.69 -4.27
N MET A 205 -15.02 3.03 -5.29
CA MET A 205 -14.31 1.96 -5.98
C MET A 205 -13.01 2.45 -6.63
N ASN A 206 -13.01 3.64 -7.23
CA ASN A 206 -11.79 4.21 -7.82
C ASN A 206 -10.74 4.57 -6.77
N ILE A 207 -11.15 5.16 -5.63
CA ILE A 207 -10.24 5.44 -4.51
C ILE A 207 -9.66 4.14 -3.97
N PHE A 208 -10.52 3.15 -3.71
CA PHE A 208 -10.10 1.82 -3.26
C PHE A 208 -9.11 1.18 -4.22
N ARG A 209 -9.36 1.23 -5.55
CA ARG A 209 -8.46 0.70 -6.59
C ARG A 209 -7.04 1.29 -6.45
N HIS A 210 -6.92 2.61 -6.30
CA HIS A 210 -5.62 3.26 -6.16
C HIS A 210 -4.91 2.85 -4.86
N ASN A 211 -5.63 2.82 -3.75
CA ASN A 211 -5.08 2.37 -2.47
C ASN A 211 -4.68 0.89 -2.51
N TYR A 212 -5.48 0.04 -3.13
CA TYR A 212 -5.19 -1.38 -3.29
C TYR A 212 -3.93 -1.62 -4.13
N ARG A 213 -3.78 -0.89 -5.24
CA ARG A 213 -2.54 -0.90 -6.06
C ARG A 213 -1.33 -0.44 -5.25
N PHE A 214 -1.48 0.64 -4.48
CA PHE A 214 -0.42 1.15 -3.61
C PHE A 214 0.00 0.11 -2.57
N ILE A 215 -0.95 -0.51 -1.87
CA ILE A 215 -0.70 -1.58 -0.89
C ILE A 215 0.09 -2.72 -1.54
N ASN A 216 -0.39 -3.22 -2.67
CA ASN A 216 0.25 -4.33 -3.38
C ASN A 216 1.65 -3.96 -3.88
N SER A 217 1.84 -2.74 -4.40
CA SER A 217 3.14 -2.23 -4.83
C SER A 217 4.15 -2.17 -3.68
N LYS A 218 3.76 -1.61 -2.54
CA LYS A 218 4.62 -1.53 -1.34
C LYS A 218 4.95 -2.91 -0.78
N ASN A 219 3.97 -3.82 -0.79
CA ASN A 219 4.19 -5.19 -0.31
C ASN A 219 5.16 -5.99 -1.20
N ARG A 220 5.21 -5.70 -2.51
CA ARG A 220 6.19 -6.27 -3.43
C ARG A 220 7.60 -5.72 -3.24
N ALA A 221 7.73 -4.48 -2.77
CA ALA A 221 9.03 -3.80 -2.64
C ALA A 221 9.96 -4.37 -1.55
N GLY A 222 9.54 -5.41 -0.82
CA GLY A 222 10.38 -6.07 0.19
C GLY A 222 10.75 -5.20 1.39
N LEU A 223 9.90 -4.23 1.74
CA LEU A 223 10.13 -3.31 2.85
C LEU A 223 10.05 -4.04 4.20
N SER A 224 10.57 -3.40 5.25
CA SER A 224 10.53 -3.92 6.63
C SER A 224 9.13 -3.98 7.25
N PHE A 225 8.11 -3.51 6.53
CA PHE A 225 6.71 -3.55 6.94
C PHE A 225 5.82 -4.08 5.79
N LYS A 226 4.60 -4.47 6.13
CA LYS A 226 3.55 -4.83 5.19
C LYS A 226 2.34 -3.94 5.40
N LEU A 227 1.64 -3.65 4.32
CA LEU A 227 0.39 -2.92 4.31
C LEU A 227 -0.78 -3.87 4.08
N ALA A 228 -1.94 -3.51 4.62
CA ALA A 228 -3.19 -4.24 4.39
C ALA A 228 -4.34 -3.27 4.12
N VAL A 229 -5.38 -3.76 3.46
CA VAL A 229 -6.64 -3.04 3.32
C VAL A 229 -7.29 -2.90 4.70
N ASN A 230 -7.71 -1.69 5.05
CA ASN A 230 -8.48 -1.39 6.25
C ASN A 230 -9.71 -0.54 5.90
N HIS A 231 -10.51 -0.19 6.89
CA HIS A 231 -11.76 0.58 6.71
C HIS A 231 -11.59 1.96 6.07
N LEU A 232 -10.37 2.49 5.98
CA LEU A 232 -10.05 3.78 5.35
C LEU A 232 -9.68 3.66 3.87
N ALA A 233 -9.68 2.46 3.30
CA ALA A 233 -9.17 2.23 1.95
C ALA A 233 -10.01 2.91 0.84
N ASP A 234 -11.22 3.39 1.14
CA ASP A 234 -12.11 4.12 0.25
C ASP A 234 -12.30 5.61 0.61
N PHE A 235 -11.52 6.13 1.57
CA PHE A 235 -11.62 7.50 2.03
C PHE A 235 -10.95 8.47 1.05
N THR A 236 -11.57 9.63 0.88
CA THR A 236 -10.98 10.76 0.16
C THR A 236 -9.89 11.42 1.01
N ASP A 237 -9.02 12.22 0.36
CA ASP A 237 -8.02 13.01 1.08
C ASP A 237 -8.66 14.00 2.07
N ASP A 238 -9.81 14.59 1.73
CA ASP A 238 -10.54 15.50 2.60
C ASP A 238 -11.07 14.79 3.85
N GLU A 239 -11.60 13.58 3.70
CA GLU A 239 -12.05 12.77 4.85
C GLU A 239 -10.86 12.35 5.73
N LEU A 240 -9.74 11.95 5.15
CA LEU A 240 -8.51 11.66 5.90
C LEU A 240 -7.92 12.91 6.56
N TRP A 241 -8.11 14.08 5.93
CA TRP A 241 -7.65 15.34 6.50
C TRP A 241 -8.38 15.70 7.79
N THR A 242 -9.67 15.44 7.90
CA THR A 242 -10.46 15.70 9.12
C THR A 242 -9.95 14.91 10.34
N MET A 243 -9.27 13.78 10.10
CA MET A 243 -8.67 12.96 11.16
C MET A 243 -7.32 13.50 11.66
N ARG A 244 -6.73 14.50 10.98
CA ARG A 244 -5.42 15.10 11.31
C ARG A 244 -5.62 16.29 12.25
N GLY A 245 -5.81 16.00 13.52
CA GLY A 245 -6.15 17.00 14.52
C GLY A 245 -4.97 17.64 15.25
N ARG A 246 -3.71 17.56 14.78
CA ARG A 246 -2.60 18.25 15.43
C ARG A 246 -2.59 19.74 15.07
N LEU A 247 -2.72 20.61 16.08
CA LEU A 247 -2.61 22.06 15.97
C LEU A 247 -1.27 22.51 16.59
N PRO A 248 -0.18 22.60 15.76
CA PRO A 248 1.13 22.95 16.29
C PRO A 248 1.15 24.37 16.84
N THR A 249 1.76 24.58 18.00
CA THR A 249 2.04 25.91 18.55
C THR A 249 3.45 26.34 18.20
N THR A 250 3.63 27.66 18.04
CA THR A 250 4.96 28.30 17.91
C THR A 250 5.51 28.75 19.26
N GLU A 251 4.71 28.68 20.31
CA GLU A 251 5.12 29.05 21.66
C GLU A 251 5.97 27.95 22.31
N TYR A 252 6.75 28.36 23.32
CA TYR A 252 7.52 27.44 24.15
C TYR A 252 6.60 26.41 24.81
N ASN A 253 6.84 25.16 24.56
CA ASN A 253 5.99 24.04 25.03
C ASN A 253 6.31 23.51 26.42
N GLY A 254 7.22 24.17 27.18
CA GLY A 254 7.63 23.74 28.50
C GLY A 254 8.62 22.58 28.55
N GLY A 255 9.07 22.09 27.39
CA GLY A 255 10.06 21.02 27.29
C GLY A 255 11.46 21.49 27.64
N GLU A 256 12.20 20.65 28.34
CA GLU A 256 13.62 20.84 28.56
C GLU A 256 14.44 20.12 27.52
N ALA A 257 15.60 20.67 27.16
CA ALA A 257 16.51 20.00 26.24
C ALA A 257 17.01 18.68 26.87
N PHE A 258 16.99 17.60 26.09
CA PHE A 258 17.54 16.33 26.53
C PHE A 258 19.08 16.48 26.65
N ASP A 259 19.60 16.25 27.82
CA ASP A 259 21.05 16.29 28.08
C ASP A 259 21.66 14.92 27.79
N VAL A 260 22.25 14.80 26.63
CA VAL A 260 22.87 13.54 26.15
C VAL A 260 24.06 13.14 27.04
N GLU A 261 24.78 14.10 27.63
CA GLU A 261 25.98 13.84 28.43
C GLU A 261 25.67 13.12 29.76
N LEU A 262 24.42 13.27 30.25
CA LEU A 262 23.97 12.54 31.45
C LEU A 262 23.71 11.03 31.19
N TYR A 263 23.69 10.61 29.96
CA TYR A 263 23.28 9.26 29.53
C TYR A 263 24.37 8.56 28.73
N ASP A 264 25.63 8.64 29.19
CA ASP A 264 26.76 7.87 28.61
C ASP A 264 26.57 6.36 28.84
N ARG A 265 25.67 5.76 28.05
CA ARG A 265 25.37 4.33 28.06
C ARG A 265 25.23 3.84 26.63
N ASP A 266 25.74 2.64 26.39
CA ASP A 266 25.44 1.92 25.16
C ASP A 266 23.93 1.71 25.05
N VAL A 267 23.32 2.32 24.03
CA VAL A 267 21.91 2.11 23.71
C VAL A 267 21.78 0.93 22.74
N PRO A 268 20.78 0.07 22.88
CA PRO A 268 20.57 -1.03 21.97
C PRO A 268 20.24 -0.52 20.55
N GLU A 269 20.65 -1.25 19.51
CA GLU A 269 20.33 -0.91 18.11
C GLU A 269 18.82 -0.83 17.86
N SER A 270 18.02 -1.61 18.58
CA SER A 270 16.56 -1.59 18.51
C SER A 270 15.94 -1.82 19.89
N LEU A 271 14.81 -1.16 20.13
CA LEU A 271 14.01 -1.33 21.34
C LEU A 271 12.52 -1.29 20.97
N ASP A 272 11.80 -2.34 21.35
CA ASP A 272 10.34 -2.40 21.20
C ASP A 272 9.67 -2.48 22.57
N TRP A 273 9.08 -1.38 23.02
CA TRP A 273 8.40 -1.29 24.31
C TRP A 273 7.20 -2.23 24.47
N ARG A 274 6.64 -2.75 23.36
CA ARG A 274 5.56 -3.75 23.38
C ARG A 274 6.04 -5.05 24.01
N LEU A 275 7.29 -5.44 23.75
CA LEU A 275 7.91 -6.63 24.32
C LEU A 275 8.12 -6.53 25.82
N TYR A 276 8.17 -5.31 26.36
CA TYR A 276 8.30 -5.03 27.80
C TYR A 276 6.95 -4.83 28.49
N GLY A 277 5.83 -4.90 27.74
CA GLY A 277 4.49 -4.70 28.29
C GLY A 277 4.16 -3.24 28.63
N ALA A 278 4.89 -2.27 28.04
CA ALA A 278 4.74 -0.85 28.31
C ALA A 278 3.75 -0.13 27.39
N VAL A 279 3.14 -0.83 26.43
CA VAL A 279 2.27 -0.25 25.41
C VAL A 279 0.89 -0.89 25.49
N THR A 280 -0.14 -0.05 25.59
CA THR A 280 -1.55 -0.49 25.52
C THR A 280 -1.92 -0.94 24.10
N PRO A 281 -2.99 -1.73 23.91
CA PRO A 281 -3.46 -2.13 22.58
C PRO A 281 -3.72 -0.93 21.67
N VAL A 282 -3.58 -1.14 20.36
CA VAL A 282 -3.89 -0.13 19.35
C VAL A 282 -5.35 0.31 19.47
N LYS A 283 -5.57 1.62 19.42
CA LYS A 283 -6.87 2.28 19.57
C LYS A 283 -7.30 2.90 18.25
N ASP A 284 -8.57 3.27 18.13
CA ASP A 284 -9.14 3.92 16.95
C ASP A 284 -9.77 5.27 17.34
N GLN A 285 -9.34 6.35 16.68
CA GLN A 285 -9.89 7.70 16.89
C GLN A 285 -11.17 7.96 16.08
N ALA A 286 -11.61 7.00 15.27
CA ALA A 286 -12.69 7.16 14.29
C ALA A 286 -12.47 8.40 13.38
N ILE A 287 -13.51 9.16 13.07
CA ILE A 287 -13.43 10.35 12.21
C ILE A 287 -13.10 11.66 12.97
N CYS A 288 -12.87 11.58 14.27
CA CYS A 288 -12.56 12.73 15.12
C CYS A 288 -11.08 13.10 15.01
N GLY A 289 -10.75 14.37 14.85
CA GLY A 289 -9.39 14.90 14.80
C GLY A 289 -8.72 14.95 16.18
N SER A 290 -8.78 13.86 16.94
CA SER A 290 -8.33 13.75 18.33
C SER A 290 -6.98 13.02 18.51
N CYS A 291 -6.20 12.85 17.45
CA CYS A 291 -4.90 12.16 17.51
C CYS A 291 -3.96 12.69 18.60
N TRP A 292 -4.05 13.99 18.93
CA TRP A 292 -3.32 14.62 20.02
C TRP A 292 -3.64 14.02 21.39
N SER A 293 -4.92 13.67 21.66
CA SER A 293 -5.32 13.04 22.93
C SER A 293 -4.78 11.60 23.05
N PHE A 294 -4.72 10.85 21.93
CA PHE A 294 -4.16 9.50 21.90
C PHE A 294 -2.64 9.51 22.10
N GLY A 295 -1.93 10.46 21.48
CA GLY A 295 -0.50 10.66 21.70
C GLY A 295 -0.19 11.01 23.17
N THR A 296 -0.99 11.89 23.76
CA THR A 296 -0.88 12.29 25.16
C THR A 296 -1.07 11.10 26.10
N THR A 297 -2.19 10.36 25.97
CA THR A 297 -2.49 9.23 26.85
C THR A 297 -1.48 8.10 26.69
N GLY A 298 -1.10 7.74 25.46
CA GLY A 298 -0.13 6.68 25.23
C GLY A 298 1.24 6.97 25.85
N THR A 299 1.69 8.20 25.80
CA THR A 299 2.94 8.63 26.45
C THR A 299 2.88 8.49 27.98
N ILE A 300 1.75 8.91 28.59
CA ILE A 300 1.56 8.82 30.04
C ILE A 300 1.40 7.37 30.47
N GLU A 301 0.63 6.56 29.73
CA GLU A 301 0.45 5.12 29.99
C GLU A 301 1.79 4.39 30.04
N GLY A 302 2.67 4.64 29.06
CA GLY A 302 4.02 4.09 29.01
C GLY A 302 4.90 4.56 30.18
N ALA A 303 4.92 5.86 30.46
CA ALA A 303 5.67 6.43 31.57
C ALA A 303 5.19 5.91 32.95
N TYR A 304 3.88 5.77 33.13
CA TYR A 304 3.28 5.18 34.33
C TYR A 304 3.68 3.72 34.50
N PHE A 305 3.65 2.93 33.42
CA PHE A 305 4.11 1.54 33.44
C PHE A 305 5.59 1.43 33.82
N LEU A 306 6.45 2.28 33.25
CA LEU A 306 7.88 2.26 33.59
C LEU A 306 8.12 2.49 35.08
N LYS A 307 7.33 3.36 35.70
CA LYS A 307 7.43 3.70 37.10
C LYS A 307 6.80 2.68 38.05
N THR A 308 5.62 2.15 37.67
CA THR A 308 4.77 1.35 38.60
C THR A 308 4.70 -0.12 38.26
N LYS A 309 5.11 -0.51 37.05
CA LYS A 309 4.93 -1.83 36.46
C LYS A 309 3.45 -2.23 36.26
N LYS A 310 2.56 -1.25 36.31
CA LYS A 310 1.12 -1.44 36.03
C LYS A 310 0.76 -0.70 34.75
N LEU A 311 0.23 -1.43 33.76
CA LEU A 311 -0.30 -0.83 32.53
C LEU A 311 -1.76 -0.46 32.75
N VAL A 312 -2.10 0.80 32.50
CA VAL A 312 -3.48 1.34 32.60
C VAL A 312 -3.87 1.96 31.27
N ARG A 313 -5.16 1.94 30.94
CA ARG A 313 -5.73 2.67 29.81
C ARG A 313 -6.32 3.97 30.35
N LEU A 314 -5.85 5.10 29.81
CA LEU A 314 -6.31 6.43 30.19
C LEU A 314 -7.38 6.93 29.22
N SER A 315 -8.24 7.83 29.69
CA SER A 315 -9.35 8.35 28.91
C SER A 315 -8.91 9.43 27.91
N GLN A 316 -8.98 9.12 26.61
CA GLN A 316 -8.87 10.11 25.54
C GLN A 316 -10.11 11.01 25.51
N GLN A 317 -11.28 10.43 25.85
CA GLN A 317 -12.55 11.14 25.87
C GLN A 317 -12.53 12.32 26.84
N GLN A 318 -12.01 12.13 28.05
CA GLN A 318 -11.89 13.23 29.02
C GLN A 318 -11.06 14.39 28.47
N LEU A 319 -10.00 14.11 27.71
CA LEU A 319 -9.19 15.17 27.12
C LEU A 319 -9.97 15.98 26.08
N ILE A 320 -10.72 15.31 25.18
CA ILE A 320 -11.47 16.01 24.14
C ILE A 320 -12.67 16.77 24.72
N ASP A 321 -13.26 16.31 25.82
CA ASP A 321 -14.41 16.95 26.45
C ASP A 321 -14.01 18.14 27.35
N CYS A 322 -12.86 18.07 28.03
CA CYS A 322 -12.60 18.95 29.17
C CYS A 322 -11.41 19.90 28.99
N SER A 323 -10.55 19.75 27.98
CA SER A 323 -9.33 20.55 27.85
C SER A 323 -9.46 21.84 27.03
N TRP A 324 -10.67 22.32 26.79
CA TRP A 324 -11.00 23.51 25.98
C TRP A 324 -10.33 24.77 26.50
N ASN A 325 -10.35 25.00 27.80
CA ASN A 325 -9.71 26.17 28.44
C ASN A 325 -8.17 26.21 28.29
N PHE A 326 -7.58 25.10 27.81
CA PHE A 326 -6.18 24.95 27.46
C PHE A 326 -5.91 25.06 25.95
N GLN A 327 -6.89 25.59 25.19
CA GLN A 327 -6.79 25.80 23.74
C GLN A 327 -6.75 24.50 22.92
N ASN A 328 -7.24 23.39 23.45
CA ASN A 328 -7.58 22.21 22.68
C ASN A 328 -9.03 22.33 22.21
N ASN A 329 -9.34 21.85 21.01
CA ASN A 329 -10.62 22.06 20.35
C ASN A 329 -11.35 20.72 20.09
N GLY A 330 -11.24 19.75 20.97
CA GLY A 330 -11.93 18.46 20.83
C GLY A 330 -11.56 17.74 19.54
N CYS A 331 -12.56 17.45 18.69
CA CYS A 331 -12.38 16.82 17.38
C CYS A 331 -11.80 17.75 16.30
N ASP A 332 -11.84 19.08 16.52
CA ASP A 332 -11.25 20.04 15.57
C ASP A 332 -9.75 20.26 15.81
N GLY A 333 -9.18 19.49 16.72
CA GLY A 333 -7.74 19.43 16.92
C GLY A 333 -7.26 19.94 18.28
N GLY A 334 -5.99 19.73 18.53
CA GLY A 334 -5.31 20.11 19.76
C GLY A 334 -3.83 19.76 19.72
N GLU A 335 -3.20 19.85 20.89
CA GLU A 335 -1.80 19.56 21.04
C GLU A 335 -1.52 18.86 22.39
N ASP A 336 -0.59 17.93 22.37
CA ASP A 336 -0.22 17.11 23.51
C ASP A 336 0.27 17.95 24.71
N TYR A 337 1.11 18.97 24.48
CA TYR A 337 1.60 19.80 25.57
C TYR A 337 0.46 20.57 26.29
N ARG A 338 -0.56 20.98 25.56
CA ARG A 338 -1.76 21.64 26.12
C ARG A 338 -2.57 20.65 26.96
N ALA A 339 -2.65 19.40 26.51
CA ALA A 339 -3.26 18.31 27.26
C ALA A 339 -2.48 18.00 28.55
N TYR A 340 -1.14 17.99 28.51
CA TYR A 340 -0.32 17.83 29.73
C TYR A 340 -0.55 18.95 30.71
N ARG A 341 -0.69 20.20 30.25
CA ARG A 341 -1.01 21.34 31.14
C ARG A 341 -2.37 21.14 31.81
N TYR A 342 -3.39 20.76 31.06
CA TYR A 342 -4.71 20.41 31.60
C TYR A 342 -4.60 19.32 32.66
N ILE A 343 -3.95 18.20 32.39
CA ILE A 343 -3.80 17.09 33.35
C ILE A 343 -3.09 17.52 34.60
N LYS A 344 -2.06 18.36 34.48
CA LYS A 344 -1.32 18.89 35.62
C LYS A 344 -2.20 19.81 36.49
N ASP A 345 -3.00 20.65 35.87
CA ASP A 345 -3.86 21.63 36.53
C ASP A 345 -5.01 20.95 37.30
N VAL A 346 -5.66 19.97 36.70
CA VAL A 346 -6.76 19.22 37.34
C VAL A 346 -6.30 18.10 38.26
N GLY A 347 -4.99 17.83 38.34
CA GLY A 347 -4.38 16.87 39.25
C GLY A 347 -4.40 15.41 38.79
N GLY A 348 -4.77 15.12 37.54
CA GLY A 348 -4.77 13.76 37.00
C GLY A 348 -5.63 13.56 35.77
N LEU A 349 -5.70 12.30 35.31
CA LEU A 349 -6.55 11.86 34.22
C LEU A 349 -7.22 10.56 34.63
N ALA A 350 -8.52 10.43 34.39
CA ALA A 350 -9.27 9.24 34.67
C ALA A 350 -8.84 8.07 33.75
N THR A 351 -9.06 6.84 34.22
CA THR A 351 -8.96 5.68 33.34
C THR A 351 -10.11 5.66 32.34
N GLU A 352 -9.95 4.91 31.25
CA GLU A 352 -11.02 4.69 30.27
C GLU A 352 -12.25 4.06 30.94
N ASP A 353 -12.01 3.12 31.87
CA ASP A 353 -13.08 2.41 32.59
C ASP A 353 -13.87 3.36 33.52
N ASP A 354 -13.21 4.30 34.19
CA ASP A 354 -13.85 5.24 35.12
C ASP A 354 -14.57 6.39 34.40
N TYR A 355 -14.03 6.90 33.30
CA TYR A 355 -14.64 8.01 32.55
C TYR A 355 -15.71 7.54 31.59
N GLY A 356 -15.53 6.38 30.99
CA GLY A 356 -16.35 5.82 29.91
C GLY A 356 -15.58 5.67 28.60
N SER A 357 -16.14 4.84 27.73
CA SER A 357 -15.53 4.50 26.44
C SER A 357 -15.39 5.72 25.54
N TYR A 358 -14.36 5.71 24.70
CA TYR A 358 -14.17 6.70 23.64
C TYR A 358 -15.31 6.62 22.62
N ILE A 359 -15.98 7.75 22.33
CA ILE A 359 -17.12 7.83 21.41
C ILE A 359 -16.84 8.64 20.14
N GLY A 360 -15.66 9.26 20.02
CA GLY A 360 -15.24 9.98 18.80
C GLY A 360 -16.03 11.26 18.51
N GLN A 361 -16.60 11.84 19.53
CA GLN A 361 -17.31 13.14 19.49
C GLN A 361 -17.17 13.85 20.84
N VAL A 362 -17.42 15.14 20.84
CA VAL A 362 -17.43 15.96 22.07
C VAL A 362 -18.79 15.81 22.75
N CYS A 363 -18.79 15.62 24.05
CA CYS A 363 -20.01 15.61 24.88
C CYS A 363 -20.43 17.00 25.32
#